data_87f050f966479f897fb06bcf3e4aea01
#
_entry.id   87f050f966479f897fb06bcf3e4aea01
#
_cell.length_a   1.000
_cell.length_b   1.000
_cell.length_c   1.000
_cell.angle_alpha   90.00
_cell.angle_beta   90.00
_cell.angle_gamma   90.00
#
_symmetry.space_group_name_H-M   'P 1'
#
loop_
_entity.id
_entity.type
_entity.pdbx_description
1 polymer ?
#
loop_
_entity_poly.entity_id
_entity_poly.type
_entity_poly.pdbx_seq_one_letter_code
_entity_poly.pdbx_strand_id
1 'polypeptide(L)'
;GFTGTPKEKTLELFGTKQSNGEFKPFHEYSMYQSIHEGFTLDVLQNYTTYKRFFKLKQTRDGDIEIPTSKGKRELIKYVDSDEMTIRTKVQIILDHWINKGSKEIQGKSRGMIVVASRKHCVWYSEEINKQLSERGLDFKSLVGFSGEVSIKGDKYTESGCNLKVGHEGDVPLGLKNPKYRLLVVANKFQT
;
A
#
# COMPACT_ATOMS: atom_id res chain seq x y z
N GLY A 1 -10.05 -14.22 23.74
CA GLY A 1 -10.06 -13.26 22.64
C GLY A 1 -9.36 -13.83 21.42
N PHE A 2 -9.79 -13.39 20.26
CA PHE A 2 -9.15 -13.73 18.96
C PHE A 2 -8.49 -12.46 18.41
N THR A 3 -7.23 -12.55 17.97
CA THR A 3 -6.51 -11.44 17.35
C THR A 3 -5.50 -11.95 16.33
N GLY A 4 -5.37 -11.27 15.20
CA GLY A 4 -4.35 -11.56 14.19
C GLY A 4 -2.97 -10.99 14.52
N THR A 5 -2.87 -10.09 15.52
CA THR A 5 -1.64 -9.40 15.89
C THR A 5 -1.53 -9.27 17.42
N PRO A 6 -1.26 -10.38 18.14
CA PRO A 6 -1.13 -10.33 19.59
C PRO A 6 0.06 -9.47 19.99
N LYS A 7 -0.20 -8.47 20.84
CA LYS A 7 0.86 -7.67 21.47
C LYS A 7 1.29 -8.32 22.80
N GLU A 8 2.45 -7.98 23.30
CA GLU A 8 3.00 -8.50 24.54
C GLU A 8 1.99 -8.42 25.71
N LYS A 9 1.35 -7.26 25.91
CA LYS A 9 0.26 -7.10 26.90
C LYS A 9 -0.94 -8.04 26.68
N THR A 10 -1.25 -8.38 25.45
CA THR A 10 -2.33 -9.33 25.12
C THR A 10 -1.94 -10.73 25.54
N LEU A 11 -0.68 -11.10 25.32
CA LEU A 11 -0.14 -12.40 25.75
C LEU A 11 -0.03 -12.50 27.28
N GLU A 12 0.36 -11.42 27.98
CA GLU A 12 0.35 -11.38 29.43
C GLU A 12 -1.04 -11.61 30.03
N LEU A 13 -2.09 -11.08 29.42
CA LEU A 13 -3.47 -11.17 29.91
C LEU A 13 -4.15 -12.50 29.54
N PHE A 14 -3.89 -13.05 28.37
CA PHE A 14 -4.65 -14.16 27.81
C PHE A 14 -3.78 -15.37 27.42
N GLY A 15 -2.47 -15.24 27.49
CA GLY A 15 -1.52 -16.30 27.15
C GLY A 15 -1.23 -17.22 28.34
N THR A 16 -0.53 -18.31 28.05
CA THR A 16 -0.05 -19.27 29.04
C THR A 16 1.40 -18.98 29.38
N LYS A 17 1.70 -18.75 30.66
CA LYS A 17 3.07 -18.52 31.15
C LYS A 17 3.90 -19.78 31.00
N GLN A 18 5.04 -19.67 30.35
CA GLN A 18 6.00 -20.76 30.16
C GLN A 18 7.00 -20.82 31.31
N SER A 19 7.73 -21.93 31.43
CA SER A 19 8.75 -22.12 32.49
C SER A 19 9.91 -21.12 32.41
N ASN A 20 10.17 -20.55 31.22
CA ASN A 20 11.17 -19.50 31.00
C ASN A 20 10.66 -18.08 31.31
N GLY A 21 9.41 -17.94 31.80
CA GLY A 21 8.78 -16.67 32.13
C GLY A 21 8.07 -15.96 30.98
N GLU A 22 8.22 -16.41 29.72
CA GLU A 22 7.53 -15.86 28.57
C GLU A 22 6.06 -16.30 28.50
N PHE A 23 5.23 -15.48 27.86
CA PHE A 23 3.83 -15.83 27.61
C PHE A 23 3.64 -16.25 26.16
N LYS A 24 2.99 -17.40 25.96
CA LYS A 24 2.60 -17.89 24.62
C LYS A 24 1.09 -17.93 24.48
N PRO A 25 0.57 -17.75 23.25
CA PRO A 25 -0.87 -17.91 23.01
C PRO A 25 -1.30 -19.35 23.32
N PHE A 26 -2.53 -19.50 23.80
CA PHE A 26 -3.12 -20.82 24.05
C PHE A 26 -3.20 -21.67 22.77
N HIS A 27 -3.56 -21.02 21.66
CA HIS A 27 -3.60 -21.62 20.33
C HIS A 27 -3.16 -20.57 19.32
N GLU A 28 -2.38 -21.00 18.35
CA GLU A 28 -1.91 -20.15 17.26
C GLU A 28 -2.17 -20.84 15.92
N TYR A 29 -2.87 -20.15 15.05
CA TYR A 29 -2.98 -20.50 13.63
C TYR A 29 -2.07 -19.55 12.87
N SER A 30 -0.88 -19.99 12.53
CA SER A 30 0.17 -19.14 11.98
C SER A 30 -0.13 -18.76 10.51
N MET A 31 0.42 -17.63 10.06
CA MET A 31 0.36 -17.25 8.63
C MET A 31 1.00 -18.34 7.75
N TYR A 32 2.10 -18.96 8.19
CA TYR A 32 2.74 -20.06 7.47
C TYR A 32 1.78 -21.23 7.27
N GLN A 33 1.09 -21.64 8.33
CA GLN A 33 0.09 -22.71 8.25
C GLN A 33 -1.06 -22.33 7.32
N SER A 34 -1.58 -21.12 7.42
CA SER A 34 -2.65 -20.61 6.57
C SER A 34 -2.28 -20.57 5.08
N ILE A 35 -1.04 -20.21 4.77
CA ILE A 35 -0.51 -20.22 3.40
C ILE A 35 -0.40 -21.66 2.89
N HIS A 36 0.11 -22.57 3.72
CA HIS A 36 0.30 -23.99 3.34
C HIS A 36 -1.03 -24.71 3.13
N GLU A 37 -2.05 -24.36 3.91
CA GLU A 37 -3.42 -24.87 3.77
C GLU A 37 -4.23 -24.17 2.67
N GLY A 38 -3.67 -23.13 2.03
CA GLY A 38 -4.29 -22.41 0.90
C GLY A 38 -5.34 -21.38 1.29
N PHE A 39 -5.50 -21.04 2.57
CA PHE A 39 -6.44 -20.00 3.03
C PHE A 39 -5.88 -18.58 2.88
N THR A 40 -4.57 -18.42 2.86
CA THR A 40 -3.91 -17.13 2.70
C THR A 40 -2.92 -17.20 1.55
N LEU A 41 -2.90 -16.16 0.70
CA LEU A 41 -1.90 -16.04 -0.36
C LEU A 41 -0.53 -15.77 0.25
N ASP A 42 0.53 -16.38 -0.32
CA ASP A 42 1.90 -16.11 0.11
C ASP A 42 2.32 -14.70 -0.30
N VAL A 43 2.31 -13.79 0.67
CA VAL A 43 2.68 -12.38 0.48
C VAL A 43 4.15 -12.18 0.12
N LEU A 44 5.00 -13.19 0.34
CA LEU A 44 6.43 -13.11 0.05
C LEU A 44 6.77 -13.44 -1.41
N GLN A 45 5.84 -13.98 -2.19
CA GLN A 45 6.06 -14.28 -3.60
C GLN A 45 6.18 -13.02 -4.48
N ASN A 46 5.61 -11.90 -4.06
CA ASN A 46 5.50 -10.69 -4.86
C ASN A 46 5.99 -9.45 -4.10
N TYR A 47 7.22 -9.45 -3.60
CA TYR A 47 7.80 -8.28 -2.95
C TYR A 47 9.06 -7.80 -3.66
N THR A 48 9.34 -6.51 -3.55
CA THR A 48 10.58 -5.89 -4.02
C THR A 48 11.22 -5.13 -2.87
N THR A 49 12.51 -5.38 -2.63
CA THR A 49 13.21 -4.78 -1.49
C THR A 49 13.55 -3.31 -1.74
N TYR A 50 13.56 -2.49 -0.70
CA TYR A 50 14.06 -1.10 -0.75
C TYR A 50 15.50 -1.01 -1.28
N LYS A 51 16.32 -2.01 -1.00
CA LYS A 51 17.71 -2.09 -1.49
C LYS A 51 17.75 -2.03 -3.02
N ARG A 52 16.83 -2.69 -3.72
CA ARG A 52 16.75 -2.65 -5.19
C ARG A 52 16.39 -1.26 -5.69
N PHE A 53 15.38 -0.62 -5.12
CA PHE A 53 14.99 0.74 -5.49
C PHE A 53 16.07 1.76 -5.15
N PHE A 54 16.73 1.62 -4.00
CA PHE A 54 17.85 2.48 -3.62
C PHE A 54 19.00 2.37 -4.63
N LYS A 55 19.39 1.17 -5.04
CA LYS A 55 20.44 0.95 -6.03
C LYS A 55 20.10 1.61 -7.38
N LEU A 56 18.85 1.53 -7.82
CA LEU A 56 18.39 2.22 -9.03
C LEU A 56 18.50 3.74 -8.91
N LYS A 57 18.14 4.31 -7.77
CA LYS A 57 18.26 5.75 -7.51
C LYS A 57 19.71 6.20 -7.42
N GLN A 58 20.57 5.44 -6.73
CA GLN A 58 22.00 5.71 -6.62
C GLN A 58 22.70 5.71 -7.99
N THR A 59 22.35 4.78 -8.87
CA THR A 59 22.87 4.74 -10.24
C THR A 59 22.54 6.00 -11.03
N ARG A 60 21.40 6.64 -10.76
CA ARG A 60 20.97 7.88 -11.40
C ARG A 60 21.60 9.12 -10.77
N ASP A 61 21.62 9.21 -9.45
CA ASP A 61 21.91 10.43 -8.69
C ASP A 61 23.36 10.48 -8.14
N GLY A 62 24.15 9.40 -8.32
CA GLY A 62 25.52 9.27 -7.79
C GLY A 62 25.61 8.68 -6.38
N ASP A 63 26.81 8.60 -5.86
CA ASP A 63 27.05 8.05 -4.53
C ASP A 63 26.49 8.97 -3.43
N ILE A 64 25.57 8.41 -2.64
CA ILE A 64 24.97 9.09 -1.50
C ILE A 64 25.48 8.40 -0.23
N GLU A 65 26.22 9.11 0.59
CA GLU A 65 26.64 8.63 1.90
C GLU A 65 25.45 8.57 2.86
N ILE A 66 25.21 7.39 3.45
CA ILE A 66 24.12 7.15 4.38
C ILE A 66 24.67 7.04 5.80
N PRO A 67 24.28 7.96 6.72
CA PRO A 67 24.65 7.85 8.14
C PRO A 67 24.02 6.60 8.80
N THR A 68 24.81 5.88 9.58
CA THR A 68 24.59 4.48 9.98
C THR A 68 23.41 4.16 10.89
N SER A 69 22.85 5.05 11.70
CA SER A 69 21.77 4.68 12.64
C SER A 69 20.43 5.41 12.44
N LYS A 70 20.45 6.67 12.03
CA LYS A 70 19.25 7.38 11.54
C LYS A 70 18.93 7.01 10.08
N GLY A 71 19.92 6.49 9.38
CA GLY A 71 19.96 6.30 7.94
C GLY A 71 18.86 5.40 7.37
N LYS A 72 18.41 4.36 8.07
CA LYS A 72 17.42 3.44 7.51
C LYS A 72 16.06 4.12 7.29
N ARG A 73 15.59 4.93 8.21
CA ARG A 73 14.30 5.65 8.08
C ARG A 73 14.39 6.78 7.06
N GLU A 74 15.51 7.49 7.02
CA GLU A 74 15.75 8.56 6.06
C GLU A 74 15.91 8.00 4.65
N LEU A 75 16.63 6.87 4.52
CA LEU A 75 16.74 6.13 3.27
C LEU A 75 15.37 5.70 2.73
N ILE A 76 14.53 5.12 3.57
CA ILE A 76 13.17 4.71 3.18
C ILE A 76 12.38 5.93 2.70
N LYS A 77 12.40 7.04 3.44
CA LYS A 77 11.72 8.28 3.03
C LYS A 77 12.26 8.84 1.72
N TYR A 78 13.58 8.83 1.56
CA TYR A 78 14.25 9.31 0.37
C TYR A 78 13.84 8.51 -0.88
N VAL A 79 13.85 7.17 -0.77
CA VAL A 79 13.43 6.28 -1.85
C VAL A 79 11.92 6.38 -2.12
N ASP A 80 11.09 6.42 -1.08
CA ASP A 80 9.64 6.45 -1.21
C ASP A 80 9.11 7.78 -1.80
N SER A 81 9.81 8.89 -1.55
CA SER A 81 9.41 10.20 -2.05
C SER A 81 9.94 10.51 -3.45
N ASP A 82 10.75 9.64 -4.01
CA ASP A 82 11.34 9.83 -5.33
C ASP A 82 10.33 9.52 -6.44
N GLU A 83 10.16 10.48 -7.36
CA GLU A 83 9.19 10.40 -8.46
C GLU A 83 9.44 9.18 -9.37
N MET A 84 10.70 8.91 -9.71
CA MET A 84 11.05 7.75 -10.54
C MET A 84 10.76 6.42 -9.81
N THR A 85 10.99 6.38 -8.50
CA THR A 85 10.65 5.22 -7.68
C THR A 85 9.15 4.99 -7.64
N ILE A 86 8.36 6.05 -7.46
CA ILE A 86 6.89 5.96 -7.49
C ILE A 86 6.42 5.49 -8.86
N ARG A 87 6.91 6.07 -9.93
CA ARG A 87 6.60 5.69 -11.31
C ARG A 87 6.88 4.21 -11.57
N THR A 88 8.05 3.72 -11.17
CA THR A 88 8.44 2.31 -11.35
C THR A 88 7.56 1.37 -10.53
N LYS A 89 7.26 1.73 -9.26
CA LYS A 89 6.35 0.94 -8.41
C LYS A 89 4.94 0.89 -9.01
N VAL A 90 4.43 2.01 -9.46
CA VAL A 90 3.11 2.09 -10.12
C VAL A 90 3.08 1.25 -11.39
N GLN A 91 4.13 1.29 -12.21
CA GLN A 91 4.22 0.43 -13.38
C GLN A 91 4.11 -1.05 -13.03
N ILE A 92 4.89 -1.52 -12.03
CA ILE A 92 4.85 -2.91 -11.57
C ILE A 92 3.45 -3.29 -11.05
N ILE A 93 2.84 -2.41 -10.25
CA ILE A 93 1.49 -2.61 -9.70
C ILE A 93 0.46 -2.74 -10.83
N LEU A 94 0.50 -1.82 -11.80
CA LEU A 94 -0.44 -1.83 -12.91
C LEU A 94 -0.23 -3.02 -13.84
N ASP A 95 1.01 -3.39 -14.13
CA ASP A 95 1.31 -4.58 -14.94
C ASP A 95 0.75 -5.85 -14.31
N HIS A 96 0.98 -6.04 -13.00
CA HIS A 96 0.42 -7.16 -12.27
C HIS A 96 -1.11 -7.12 -12.25
N TRP A 97 -1.70 -5.96 -11.93
CA TRP A 97 -3.15 -5.85 -11.81
C TRP A 97 -3.86 -6.01 -13.16
N ILE A 98 -3.36 -5.44 -14.24
CA ILE A 98 -3.94 -5.56 -15.59
C ILE A 98 -3.84 -7.01 -16.08
N ASN A 99 -2.69 -7.66 -15.88
CA ASN A 99 -2.45 -8.99 -16.42
C ASN A 99 -3.18 -10.08 -15.63
N LYS A 100 -3.34 -9.92 -14.32
CA LYS A 100 -3.91 -10.92 -13.41
C LYS A 100 -5.12 -10.38 -12.64
N GLY A 101 -4.92 -9.42 -11.74
CA GLY A 101 -5.92 -8.98 -10.78
C GLY A 101 -7.22 -8.50 -11.44
N SER A 102 -7.14 -7.74 -12.53
CA SER A 102 -8.31 -7.18 -13.20
C SER A 102 -9.25 -8.23 -13.80
N LYS A 103 -8.75 -9.43 -14.07
CA LYS A 103 -9.50 -10.55 -14.67
C LYS A 103 -10.24 -11.38 -13.62
N GLU A 104 -9.84 -11.26 -12.36
CA GLU A 104 -10.51 -11.96 -11.26
C GLU A 104 -11.96 -11.51 -11.08
N ILE A 105 -12.77 -12.33 -10.42
CA ILE A 105 -14.19 -12.08 -10.17
C ILE A 105 -14.93 -11.76 -11.49
N GLN A 106 -14.70 -12.57 -12.52
CA GLN A 106 -15.31 -12.39 -13.86
C GLN A 106 -15.04 -10.99 -14.45
N GLY A 107 -13.82 -10.46 -14.25
CA GLY A 107 -13.44 -9.14 -14.72
C GLY A 107 -13.99 -7.96 -13.89
N LYS A 108 -14.59 -8.21 -12.72
CA LYS A 108 -15.19 -7.18 -11.86
C LYS A 108 -14.35 -6.83 -10.63
N SER A 109 -13.17 -7.44 -10.47
CA SER A 109 -12.30 -7.21 -9.32
C SER A 109 -11.88 -5.73 -9.18
N ARG A 110 -11.58 -5.33 -7.96
CA ARG A 110 -11.02 -4.03 -7.61
C ARG A 110 -9.72 -4.23 -6.87
N GLY A 111 -8.77 -3.30 -7.04
CA GLY A 111 -7.50 -3.31 -6.34
C GLY A 111 -7.43 -2.21 -5.29
N MET A 112 -6.86 -2.52 -4.11
CA MET A 112 -6.54 -1.53 -3.10
C MET A 112 -5.02 -1.45 -2.94
N ILE A 113 -4.49 -0.22 -2.99
CA ILE A 113 -3.07 0.08 -2.86
C ILE A 113 -2.89 0.85 -1.56
N VAL A 114 -2.23 0.22 -0.59
CA VAL A 114 -1.96 0.81 0.72
C VAL A 114 -0.62 1.52 0.67
N VAL A 115 -0.60 2.79 1.03
CA VAL A 115 0.60 3.62 1.00
C VAL A 115 0.91 4.24 2.37
N ALA A 116 2.17 4.67 2.55
CA ALA A 116 2.70 5.08 3.85
C ALA A 116 2.12 6.40 4.39
N SER A 117 1.60 7.29 3.54
CA SER A 117 1.07 8.57 3.99
C SER A 117 0.08 9.19 3.00
N ARG A 118 -0.66 10.23 3.45
CA ARG A 118 -1.58 11.00 2.61
C ARG A 118 -0.90 11.64 1.38
N LYS A 119 0.37 12.08 1.51
CA LYS A 119 1.15 12.58 0.36
C LYS A 119 1.34 11.50 -0.69
N HIS A 120 1.68 10.29 -0.24
CA HIS A 120 1.81 9.15 -1.14
C HIS A 120 0.48 8.78 -1.81
N CYS A 121 -0.68 8.92 -1.11
CA CYS A 121 -1.98 8.73 -1.74
C CYS A 121 -2.15 9.63 -2.97
N VAL A 122 -1.84 10.91 -2.85
CA VAL A 122 -1.94 11.88 -3.94
C VAL A 122 -0.98 11.49 -5.08
N TRP A 123 0.31 11.34 -4.77
CA TRP A 123 1.33 11.04 -5.79
C TRP A 123 1.06 9.72 -6.53
N TYR A 124 0.71 8.65 -5.80
CA TYR A 124 0.41 7.36 -6.42
C TYR A 124 -0.84 7.43 -7.28
N SER A 125 -1.91 8.10 -6.82
CA SER A 125 -3.14 8.22 -7.59
C SER A 125 -2.94 9.04 -8.87
N GLU A 126 -2.20 10.14 -8.80
CA GLU A 126 -1.86 10.95 -9.97
C GLU A 126 -1.05 10.13 -10.99
N GLU A 127 -0.01 9.43 -10.54
CA GLU A 127 0.82 8.59 -11.41
C GLU A 127 0.05 7.38 -11.97
N ILE A 128 -0.81 6.73 -11.16
CA ILE A 128 -1.68 5.64 -11.62
C ILE A 128 -2.62 6.14 -12.73
N ASN A 129 -3.33 7.24 -12.50
CA ASN A 129 -4.29 7.76 -13.48
C ASN A 129 -3.60 8.23 -14.76
N LYS A 130 -2.38 8.78 -14.65
CA LYS A 130 -1.53 9.12 -15.80
C LYS A 130 -1.16 7.86 -16.60
N GLN A 131 -0.59 6.84 -15.96
CA GLN A 131 -0.19 5.60 -16.66
C GLN A 131 -1.39 4.83 -17.22
N LEU A 132 -2.55 4.84 -16.55
CA LEU A 132 -3.78 4.25 -17.10
C LEU A 132 -4.20 4.95 -18.38
N SER A 133 -4.16 6.28 -18.41
CA SER A 133 -4.45 7.09 -19.59
C SER A 133 -3.44 6.83 -20.73
N GLU A 134 -2.14 6.80 -20.42
CA GLU A 134 -1.07 6.48 -21.37
C GLU A 134 -1.24 5.09 -22.00
N ARG A 135 -1.85 4.14 -21.28
CA ARG A 135 -2.14 2.77 -21.74
C ARG A 135 -3.50 2.65 -22.46
N GLY A 136 -4.25 3.75 -22.62
CA GLY A 136 -5.56 3.75 -23.26
C GLY A 136 -6.65 3.02 -22.45
N LEU A 137 -6.56 3.00 -21.13
CA LEU A 137 -7.50 2.32 -20.25
C LEU A 137 -8.49 3.34 -19.64
N ASP A 138 -9.78 3.06 -19.72
CA ASP A 138 -10.85 3.99 -19.30
C ASP A 138 -11.14 4.00 -17.81
N PHE A 139 -10.61 3.05 -17.04
CA PHE A 139 -10.81 3.05 -15.60
C PHE A 139 -9.82 3.96 -14.86
N LYS A 140 -10.22 4.38 -13.66
CA LYS A 140 -9.49 5.35 -12.84
C LYS A 140 -9.25 4.79 -11.44
N SER A 141 -8.31 5.42 -10.72
CA SER A 141 -8.14 5.24 -9.28
C SER A 141 -8.80 6.37 -8.51
N LEU A 142 -9.35 6.01 -7.35
CA LEU A 142 -9.77 6.94 -6.29
C LEU A 142 -8.73 6.96 -5.18
N VAL A 143 -8.78 8.00 -4.35
CA VAL A 143 -8.00 8.08 -3.11
C VAL A 143 -8.91 7.96 -1.89
N GLY A 144 -8.36 7.40 -0.79
CA GLY A 144 -9.01 7.29 0.51
C GLY A 144 -8.08 7.72 1.64
N PHE A 145 -8.28 8.92 2.20
CA PHE A 145 -7.56 9.41 3.38
C PHE A 145 -8.39 10.45 4.13
N SER A 146 -8.10 10.67 5.42
CA SER A 146 -8.82 11.64 6.25
C SER A 146 -8.08 12.97 6.36
N GLY A 147 -8.85 14.07 6.43
CA GLY A 147 -8.33 15.42 6.57
C GLY A 147 -7.70 15.99 5.29
N GLU A 148 -6.82 16.97 5.44
CA GLU A 148 -6.08 17.57 4.33
C GLU A 148 -4.58 17.29 4.40
N VAL A 149 -3.89 17.45 3.29
CA VAL A 149 -2.43 17.39 3.20
C VAL A 149 -1.90 18.51 2.31
N SER A 150 -0.81 19.16 2.74
CA SER A 150 -0.13 20.16 1.91
C SER A 150 1.06 19.56 1.19
N ILE A 151 1.13 19.81 -0.12
CA ILE A 151 2.21 19.39 -1.01
C ILE A 151 2.66 20.60 -1.82
N LYS A 152 3.89 21.04 -1.63
CA LYS A 152 4.47 22.22 -2.31
C LYS A 152 3.64 23.51 -2.18
N GLY A 153 2.90 23.66 -1.08
CA GLY A 153 2.03 24.81 -0.82
C GLY A 153 0.55 24.60 -1.18
N ASP A 154 0.25 23.65 -2.07
CA ASP A 154 -1.12 23.30 -2.45
C ASP A 154 -1.77 22.39 -1.42
N LYS A 155 -3.07 22.58 -1.20
CA LYS A 155 -3.87 21.76 -0.28
C LYS A 155 -4.66 20.70 -1.05
N TYR A 156 -4.57 19.47 -0.56
CA TYR A 156 -5.25 18.30 -1.12
C TYR A 156 -6.17 17.68 -0.07
N THR A 157 -7.41 17.38 -0.48
CA THR A 157 -8.39 16.61 0.29
C THR A 157 -8.80 15.39 -0.50
N GLU A 158 -9.37 14.37 0.16
CA GLU A 158 -9.91 13.18 -0.49
C GLU A 158 -10.92 13.56 -1.59
N SER A 159 -11.91 14.38 -1.23
CA SER A 159 -12.94 14.83 -2.17
C SER A 159 -12.37 15.64 -3.34
N GLY A 160 -11.44 16.55 -3.07
CA GLY A 160 -10.79 17.35 -4.11
C GLY A 160 -9.98 16.51 -5.09
N CYS A 161 -9.26 15.49 -4.61
CA CYS A 161 -8.53 14.56 -5.46
C CYS A 161 -9.49 13.69 -6.30
N ASN A 162 -10.57 13.18 -5.70
CA ASN A 162 -11.53 12.33 -6.39
C ASN A 162 -12.36 13.12 -7.42
N LEU A 163 -12.64 14.40 -7.15
CA LEU A 163 -13.29 15.30 -8.11
C LEU A 163 -12.46 15.47 -9.40
N LYS A 164 -11.12 15.56 -9.29
CA LYS A 164 -10.22 15.66 -10.46
C LYS A 164 -10.37 14.47 -11.42
N VAL A 165 -10.77 13.31 -10.92
CA VAL A 165 -11.01 12.11 -11.75
C VAL A 165 -12.48 11.88 -12.08
N GLY A 166 -13.33 12.88 -11.75
CA GLY A 166 -14.74 12.91 -12.09
C GLY A 166 -15.63 12.13 -11.12
N HIS A 167 -15.23 12.00 -9.85
CA HIS A 167 -16.05 11.40 -8.80
C HIS A 167 -16.46 12.46 -7.76
N GLU A 168 -17.76 12.61 -7.59
CA GLU A 168 -18.39 13.38 -6.51
C GLU A 168 -19.03 12.42 -5.51
N GLY A 169 -18.84 12.69 -4.21
CA GLY A 169 -19.37 11.88 -3.14
C GLY A 169 -18.33 11.03 -2.42
N ASP A 170 -18.80 10.06 -1.65
CA ASP A 170 -17.92 9.20 -0.87
C ASP A 170 -17.26 8.09 -1.68
N VAL A 171 -16.14 7.58 -1.20
CA VAL A 171 -15.37 6.53 -1.84
C VAL A 171 -16.17 5.22 -2.02
N PRO A 172 -16.95 4.74 -1.02
CA PRO A 172 -17.79 3.55 -1.20
C PRO A 172 -18.79 3.67 -2.34
N LEU A 173 -19.38 4.85 -2.53
CA LEU A 173 -20.29 5.10 -3.65
C LEU A 173 -19.54 5.08 -4.99
N GLY A 174 -18.38 5.72 -5.04
CA GLY A 174 -17.50 5.70 -6.22
C GLY A 174 -17.11 4.31 -6.64
N LEU A 175 -16.77 3.45 -5.70
CA LEU A 175 -16.40 2.06 -5.97
C LEU A 175 -17.55 1.19 -6.50
N LYS A 176 -18.82 1.62 -6.43
CA LYS A 176 -19.91 0.93 -7.13
C LYS A 176 -19.88 1.14 -8.63
N ASN A 177 -19.30 2.25 -9.08
CA ASN A 177 -19.15 2.54 -10.50
C ASN A 177 -17.97 1.73 -11.11
N PRO A 178 -18.18 0.98 -12.21
CA PRO A 178 -17.14 0.18 -12.84
C PRO A 178 -15.97 0.99 -13.39
N LYS A 179 -16.12 2.30 -13.55
CA LYS A 179 -15.04 3.23 -13.95
C LYS A 179 -13.93 3.29 -12.88
N TYR A 180 -14.26 3.15 -11.58
CA TYR A 180 -13.27 3.26 -10.50
C TYR A 180 -12.93 1.87 -9.98
N ARG A 181 -11.81 1.34 -10.43
CA ARG A 181 -11.40 -0.03 -10.15
C ARG A 181 -10.21 -0.13 -9.21
N LEU A 182 -9.51 0.97 -8.96
CA LEU A 182 -8.37 1.05 -8.05
C LEU A 182 -8.66 2.07 -6.95
N LEU A 183 -8.18 1.78 -5.75
CA LEU A 183 -8.28 2.66 -4.59
C LEU A 183 -6.90 2.78 -3.93
N VAL A 184 -6.40 4.01 -3.79
CA VAL A 184 -5.14 4.29 -3.07
C VAL A 184 -5.48 4.83 -1.68
N VAL A 185 -5.00 4.19 -0.62
CA VAL A 185 -5.38 4.53 0.76
C VAL A 185 -4.19 4.75 1.68
N ALA A 186 -4.38 5.67 2.64
CA ALA A 186 -3.47 5.84 3.77
C ALA A 186 -4.29 5.97 5.08
N ASN A 187 -4.07 5.04 6.02
CA ASN A 187 -4.73 5.01 7.34
C ASN A 187 -6.27 5.08 7.28
N LYS A 188 -6.87 4.57 6.20
CA LYS A 188 -8.32 4.52 6.00
C LYS A 188 -8.67 3.24 5.23
N PHE A 189 -9.80 2.61 5.57
CA PHE A 189 -10.26 1.34 4.96
C PHE A 189 -9.30 0.15 5.15
N GLN A 190 -8.47 0.15 6.19
CA GLN A 190 -7.48 -0.91 6.48
C GLN A 190 -7.90 -1.82 7.63
N THR A 191 -9.07 -1.62 8.20
CA THR A 191 -9.66 -2.40 9.30
C THR A 191 -10.95 -3.05 8.87
#